data_6db262de609224fb54d114d31d6caca3
#
_entry.id   6db262de609224fb54d114d31d6caca3
#
_cell.length_a   1.000
_cell.length_b   1.000
_cell.length_c   1.000
_cell.angle_alpha   90.00
_cell.angle_beta   90.00
_cell.angle_gamma   90.00
#
_symmetry.space_group_name_H-M   'P 1'
#
loop_
_entity.id
_entity.type
_entity.pdbx_description
1 polymer ?
#
loop_
_entity_poly.entity_id
_entity_poly.type
_entity_poly.pdbx_seq_one_letter_code
_entity_poly.pdbx_strand_id
1 'polypeptide(L)'
;MCSSDLSNASVIDILEVLGGDRSSVIHTVIWDIRLPRVGVSLLAGGCLGLSGTLIQVSTRSPLGDPNLFGIGGGAVIFMALMSAGILSTNQFGTMIGAIVSSTIVSLLLGLSVTQRNLSPIKLVIMGIGLGAITISIATALFSYARVFSTQLLGLIGGSFTTSGWNSFMFLLITISLCAFITLVLSSKLQVITLGDTDRKSTRLNSSHW
;
A
#
# COMPACT_ATOMS: atom_id res chain seq x y z
N MET A 1 16.06 11.93 -33.86
CA MET A 1 14.72 11.91 -34.49
C MET A 1 13.90 10.92 -33.70
N CYS A 2 13.13 11.31 -32.69
CA CYS A 2 12.07 10.47 -32.09
C CYS A 2 11.52 10.93 -30.74
N SER A 3 11.67 12.20 -30.36
CA SER A 3 11.13 12.65 -29.07
C SER A 3 9.93 13.62 -29.18
N SER A 4 9.66 14.15 -30.37
CA SER A 4 8.60 15.15 -30.58
C SER A 4 7.26 14.54 -31.03
N ASP A 5 7.23 13.33 -31.56
CA ASP A 5 6.01 12.74 -32.11
C ASP A 5 5.08 12.08 -31.06
N LEU A 6 5.62 11.74 -29.88
CA LEU A 6 4.82 11.10 -28.81
C LEU A 6 4.06 12.09 -27.92
N SER A 7 4.39 13.39 -27.99
CA SER A 7 3.70 14.43 -27.22
C SER A 7 2.39 14.90 -27.88
N ASN A 8 2.20 14.62 -29.17
CA ASN A 8 1.04 15.02 -29.95
C ASN A 8 0.07 13.88 -30.28
N ALA A 9 0.09 12.79 -29.51
CA ALA A 9 -0.91 11.73 -29.68
C ALA A 9 -2.30 12.33 -29.50
N SER A 10 -3.01 12.49 -30.61
CA SER A 10 -4.38 13.00 -30.63
C SER A 10 -5.34 11.97 -30.02
N VAL A 11 -6.45 12.44 -29.46
CA VAL A 11 -7.53 11.57 -28.97
C VAL A 11 -8.00 10.60 -30.07
N ILE A 12 -7.86 10.99 -31.33
CA ILE A 12 -8.20 10.17 -32.50
C ILE A 12 -7.25 8.98 -32.61
N ASP A 13 -5.92 9.15 -32.40
CA ASP A 13 -4.94 8.06 -32.45
C ASP A 13 -5.18 7.03 -31.34
N ILE A 14 -5.67 7.47 -30.18
CA ILE A 14 -6.06 6.59 -29.06
C ILE A 14 -7.29 5.78 -29.44
N LEU A 15 -8.28 6.38 -30.11
CA LEU A 15 -9.47 5.69 -30.56
C LEU A 15 -9.18 4.69 -31.70
N GLU A 16 -8.27 5.01 -32.62
CA GLU A 16 -7.81 4.09 -33.69
C GLU A 16 -7.06 2.87 -33.12
N VAL A 17 -6.21 3.08 -32.11
CA VAL A 17 -5.51 1.98 -31.42
C VAL A 17 -6.49 1.08 -30.65
N LEU A 18 -7.53 1.64 -30.05
CA LEU A 18 -8.62 0.87 -29.44
C LEU A 18 -9.47 0.15 -30.49
N GLY A 19 -9.51 0.64 -31.74
CA GLY A 19 -10.22 0.06 -32.87
C GLY A 19 -9.52 -1.11 -33.58
N GLY A 20 -8.28 -1.47 -33.20
CA GLY A 20 -7.66 -2.74 -33.63
C GLY A 20 -6.40 -2.68 -34.46
N ASP A 21 -5.79 -1.53 -34.70
CA ASP A 21 -4.52 -1.46 -35.45
C ASP A 21 -3.34 -1.78 -34.52
N ARG A 22 -2.90 -3.06 -34.54
CA ARG A 22 -1.88 -3.63 -33.67
C ARG A 22 -0.43 -3.38 -34.13
N SER A 23 -0.24 -2.74 -35.27
CA SER A 23 1.07 -2.61 -35.92
C SER A 23 1.81 -1.31 -35.56
N SER A 24 1.20 -0.39 -34.84
CA SER A 24 1.80 0.92 -34.54
C SER A 24 2.60 0.89 -33.22
N VAL A 25 3.72 1.62 -33.19
CA VAL A 25 4.51 1.88 -31.97
C VAL A 25 3.62 2.46 -30.86
N ILE A 26 2.60 3.21 -31.26
CA ILE A 26 1.60 3.82 -30.36
C ILE A 26 0.80 2.74 -29.63
N HIS A 27 0.43 1.64 -30.28
CA HIS A 27 -0.25 0.51 -29.63
C HIS A 27 0.59 -0.09 -28.51
N THR A 28 1.88 -0.36 -28.74
CA THR A 28 2.79 -0.88 -27.72
C THR A 28 2.93 0.08 -26.54
N VAL A 29 3.05 1.38 -26.82
CA VAL A 29 3.17 2.39 -25.74
C VAL A 29 1.91 2.48 -24.89
N ILE A 30 0.73 2.43 -25.51
CA ILE A 30 -0.54 2.51 -24.81
C ILE A 30 -0.80 1.20 -24.04
N TRP A 31 -0.69 0.06 -24.72
CA TRP A 31 -1.10 -1.23 -24.17
C TRP A 31 -0.10 -1.82 -23.18
N ASP A 32 1.20 -1.79 -23.51
CA ASP A 32 2.23 -2.45 -22.67
C ASP A 32 2.82 -1.53 -21.61
N ILE A 33 2.75 -0.20 -21.80
CA ILE A 33 3.37 0.74 -20.88
C ILE A 33 2.35 1.56 -20.10
N ARG A 34 1.42 2.26 -20.77
CA ARG A 34 0.53 3.21 -20.09
C ARG A 34 -0.62 2.53 -19.35
N LEU A 35 -1.29 1.60 -19.99
CA LEU A 35 -2.48 0.94 -19.45
C LEU A 35 -2.19 0.15 -18.17
N PRO A 36 -1.14 -0.69 -18.08
CA PRO A 36 -0.82 -1.35 -16.83
C PRO A 36 -0.41 -0.38 -15.72
N ARG A 37 0.26 0.73 -16.03
CA ARG A 37 0.61 1.75 -15.03
C ARG A 37 -0.62 2.42 -14.43
N VAL A 38 -1.57 2.82 -15.28
CA VAL A 38 -2.84 3.40 -14.83
C VAL A 38 -3.61 2.37 -13.99
N GLY A 39 -3.67 1.13 -14.45
CA GLY A 39 -4.32 0.05 -13.70
C GLY A 39 -3.69 -0.18 -12.32
N VAL A 40 -2.36 -0.26 -12.25
CA VAL A 40 -1.62 -0.42 -10.98
C VAL A 40 -1.85 0.76 -10.05
N SER A 41 -1.82 2.01 -10.56
CA SER A 41 -2.04 3.19 -9.72
C SER A 41 -3.45 3.24 -9.14
N LEU A 42 -4.46 2.84 -9.93
CA LEU A 42 -5.85 2.78 -9.50
C LEU A 42 -6.05 1.69 -8.43
N LEU A 43 -5.49 0.50 -8.64
CA LEU A 43 -5.54 -0.58 -7.66
C LEU A 43 -4.76 -0.24 -6.38
N ALA A 44 -3.60 0.40 -6.50
CA ALA A 44 -2.82 0.85 -5.34
C ALA A 44 -3.60 1.89 -4.52
N GLY A 45 -4.25 2.85 -5.18
CA GLY A 45 -5.15 3.80 -4.53
C GLY A 45 -6.32 3.11 -3.82
N GLY A 46 -6.91 2.10 -4.45
CA GLY A 46 -7.95 1.26 -3.85
C GLY A 46 -7.47 0.51 -2.60
N CYS A 47 -6.27 -0.09 -2.65
CA CYS A 47 -5.65 -0.74 -1.49
C CYS A 47 -5.43 0.24 -0.32
N LEU A 48 -4.89 1.44 -0.63
CA LEU A 48 -4.64 2.47 0.38
C LEU A 48 -5.95 2.97 1.00
N GLY A 49 -6.99 3.19 0.18
CA GLY A 49 -8.30 3.59 0.67
C GLY A 49 -8.91 2.52 1.58
N LEU A 50 -8.85 1.26 1.18
CA LEU A 50 -9.38 0.14 1.96
C LEU A 50 -8.61 -0.05 3.28
N SER A 51 -7.28 0.03 3.26
CA SER A 51 -6.46 -0.06 4.47
C SER A 51 -6.67 1.13 5.40
N GLY A 52 -6.78 2.35 4.85
CA GLY A 52 -7.08 3.55 5.62
C GLY A 52 -8.41 3.46 6.34
N THR A 53 -9.46 3.05 5.65
CA THR A 53 -10.79 2.87 6.29
C THR A 53 -10.77 1.81 7.39
N LEU A 54 -10.08 0.68 7.19
CA LEU A 54 -9.94 -0.37 8.21
C LEU A 54 -9.21 0.15 9.47
N ILE A 55 -8.14 0.91 9.28
CA ILE A 55 -7.38 1.49 10.39
C ILE A 55 -8.22 2.53 11.12
N GLN A 56 -8.91 3.43 10.41
CA GLN A 56 -9.79 4.44 11.00
C GLN A 56 -10.91 3.81 11.84
N VAL A 57 -11.56 2.76 11.31
CA VAL A 57 -12.60 2.02 12.04
C VAL A 57 -12.01 1.33 13.28
N SER A 58 -10.84 0.68 13.15
CA SER A 58 -10.21 -0.05 14.26
C SER A 58 -9.70 0.87 15.36
N THR A 59 -9.13 2.01 15.01
CA THR A 59 -8.59 3.00 15.96
C THR A 59 -9.62 3.99 16.45
N ARG A 60 -10.82 4.00 15.84
CA ARG A 60 -11.88 5.01 16.10
C ARG A 60 -11.34 6.45 15.98
N SER A 61 -10.38 6.67 15.09
CA SER A 61 -9.74 7.95 14.87
C SER A 61 -9.68 8.27 13.38
N PRO A 62 -10.06 9.48 12.97
CA PRO A 62 -9.94 9.91 11.58
C PRO A 62 -8.48 10.07 11.13
N LEU A 63 -7.53 10.03 12.06
CA LEU A 63 -6.08 10.15 11.79
C LEU A 63 -5.44 8.80 11.43
N GLY A 64 -6.23 7.73 11.26
CA GLY A 64 -5.74 6.40 10.89
C GLY A 64 -5.25 6.38 9.44
N ASP A 65 -3.93 6.53 9.23
CA ASP A 65 -3.26 6.40 7.95
C ASP A 65 -2.26 5.24 8.02
N PRO A 66 -2.28 4.29 7.06
CA PRO A 66 -1.33 3.17 7.02
C PRO A 66 0.13 3.61 7.03
N ASN A 67 0.45 4.76 6.44
CA ASN A 67 1.81 5.30 6.44
C ASN A 67 2.26 5.75 7.83
N LEU A 68 1.35 6.33 8.64
CA LEU A 68 1.64 6.74 10.01
C LEU A 68 1.92 5.55 10.93
N PHE A 69 1.45 4.35 10.57
CA PHE A 69 1.74 3.12 11.33
C PHE A 69 3.07 2.47 10.96
N GLY A 70 3.87 3.09 10.07
CA GLY A 70 5.20 2.61 9.70
C GLY A 70 5.19 1.31 8.87
N ILE A 71 4.01 0.86 8.43
CA ILE A 71 3.85 -0.40 7.68
C ILE A 71 4.65 -0.37 6.38
N GLY A 72 4.64 0.77 5.68
CA GLY A 72 5.42 0.98 4.46
C GLY A 72 6.93 0.85 4.67
N GLY A 73 7.43 1.17 5.86
CA GLY A 73 8.84 1.04 6.20
C GLY A 73 9.37 -0.38 6.09
N GLY A 74 8.55 -1.40 6.37
CA GLY A 74 8.91 -2.80 6.18
C GLY A 74 9.20 -3.13 4.71
N ALA A 75 8.35 -2.67 3.78
CA ALA A 75 8.58 -2.86 2.34
C ALA A 75 9.86 -2.16 1.88
N VAL A 76 10.11 -0.94 2.37
CA VAL A 76 11.31 -0.17 2.02
C VAL A 76 12.59 -0.85 2.53
N ILE A 77 12.59 -1.46 3.73
CA ILE A 77 13.71 -2.26 4.23
C ILE A 77 13.98 -3.45 3.30
N PHE A 78 12.94 -4.17 2.89
CA PHE A 78 13.11 -5.31 1.97
C PHE A 78 13.72 -4.86 0.65
N MET A 79 13.24 -3.77 0.07
CA MET A 79 13.80 -3.18 -1.14
C MET A 79 15.26 -2.74 -0.95
N ALA A 80 15.61 -2.22 0.22
CA ALA A 80 16.98 -1.85 0.55
C ALA A 80 17.92 -3.07 0.64
N LEU A 81 17.47 -4.17 1.23
CA LEU A 81 18.22 -5.44 1.27
C LEU A 81 18.46 -6.02 -0.13
N MET A 82 17.46 -5.91 -1.00
CA MET A 82 17.60 -6.28 -2.42
C MET A 82 18.65 -5.41 -3.12
N SER A 83 18.60 -4.09 -2.93
CA SER A 83 19.55 -3.14 -3.52
C SER A 83 20.97 -3.33 -3.03
N ALA A 84 21.14 -3.77 -1.78
CA ALA A 84 22.43 -4.09 -1.17
C ALA A 84 23.01 -5.42 -1.69
N GLY A 85 22.27 -6.16 -2.53
CA GLY A 85 22.73 -7.46 -3.06
C GLY A 85 22.70 -8.60 -2.03
N ILE A 86 22.13 -8.36 -0.84
CA ILE A 86 22.01 -9.36 0.23
C ILE A 86 20.96 -10.41 -0.13
N LEU A 87 19.90 -9.97 -0.79
CA LEU A 87 18.83 -10.81 -1.33
C LEU A 87 18.74 -10.62 -2.84
N SER A 88 18.62 -11.71 -3.59
CA SER A 88 18.34 -11.67 -5.02
C SER A 88 17.09 -12.49 -5.29
N THR A 89 16.03 -11.84 -5.77
CA THR A 89 14.78 -12.50 -6.09
C THR A 89 14.23 -11.99 -7.43
N ASN A 90 13.33 -12.77 -8.03
CA ASN A 90 12.57 -12.34 -9.19
C ASN A 90 11.54 -11.27 -8.80
N GLN A 91 10.94 -10.61 -9.76
CA GLN A 91 9.92 -9.58 -9.54
C GLN A 91 8.78 -10.06 -8.60
N PHE A 92 8.33 -11.30 -8.75
CA PHE A 92 7.35 -11.93 -7.86
C PHE A 92 7.86 -12.08 -6.42
N GLY A 93 9.09 -12.54 -6.26
CA GLY A 93 9.72 -12.66 -4.95
C GLY A 93 9.88 -11.31 -4.25
N THR A 94 10.16 -10.25 -5.01
CA THR A 94 10.23 -8.88 -4.47
C THR A 94 8.87 -8.42 -3.91
N MET A 95 7.80 -8.68 -4.65
CA MET A 95 6.44 -8.32 -4.19
C MET A 95 6.03 -9.09 -2.93
N ILE A 96 6.25 -10.40 -2.91
CA ILE A 96 5.95 -11.24 -1.74
C ILE A 96 6.83 -10.84 -0.55
N GLY A 97 8.11 -10.62 -0.77
CA GLY A 97 9.04 -10.20 0.29
C GLY A 97 8.68 -8.86 0.89
N ALA A 98 8.25 -7.88 0.09
CA ALA A 98 7.74 -6.60 0.57
C ALA A 98 6.48 -6.76 1.42
N ILE A 99 5.54 -7.63 1.04
CA ILE A 99 4.33 -7.92 1.81
C ILE A 99 4.70 -8.60 3.14
N VAL A 100 5.58 -9.60 3.12
CA VAL A 100 6.00 -10.33 4.31
C VAL A 100 6.69 -9.39 5.30
N SER A 101 7.63 -8.57 4.84
CA SER A 101 8.36 -7.64 5.71
C SER A 101 7.45 -6.55 6.28
N SER A 102 6.50 -6.02 5.50
CA SER A 102 5.48 -5.09 6.00
C SER A 102 4.56 -5.75 7.03
N THR A 103 4.21 -7.02 6.83
CA THR A 103 3.40 -7.80 7.78
C THR A 103 4.15 -8.00 9.10
N ILE A 104 5.46 -8.28 9.06
CA ILE A 104 6.29 -8.41 10.25
C ILE A 104 6.30 -7.10 11.05
N VAL A 105 6.53 -5.96 10.40
CA VAL A 105 6.52 -4.64 11.06
C VAL A 105 5.14 -4.34 11.65
N SER A 106 4.06 -4.64 10.92
CA SER A 106 2.69 -4.49 11.42
C SER A 106 2.40 -5.38 12.63
N LEU A 107 2.88 -6.62 12.61
CA LEU A 107 2.72 -7.55 13.72
C LEU A 107 3.48 -7.09 14.98
N LEU A 108 4.69 -6.59 14.82
CA LEU A 108 5.46 -6.01 15.93
C LEU A 108 4.72 -4.85 16.59
N LEU A 109 4.12 -3.97 15.79
CA LEU A 109 3.28 -2.89 16.30
C LEU A 109 2.03 -3.44 17.01
N GLY A 110 1.33 -4.39 16.39
CA GLY A 110 0.13 -5.01 16.95
C GLY A 110 0.37 -5.71 18.29
N LEU A 111 1.46 -6.46 18.42
CA LEU A 111 1.86 -7.13 19.67
C LEU A 111 2.14 -6.12 20.78
N SER A 112 2.79 -5.00 20.44
CA SER A 112 3.08 -3.93 21.41
C SER A 112 1.79 -3.31 21.96
N VAL A 113 0.73 -3.23 21.16
CA VAL A 113 -0.58 -2.71 21.55
C VAL A 113 -1.31 -3.65 22.50
N THR A 114 -1.34 -4.93 22.16
CA THR A 114 -2.09 -5.95 22.91
C THR A 114 -1.58 -6.10 24.34
N GLN A 115 -0.27 -5.94 24.55
CA GLN A 115 0.34 -6.11 25.87
C GLN A 115 0.12 -4.92 26.83
N ARG A 116 -0.25 -3.73 26.33
CA ARG A 116 -0.21 -2.49 27.14
C ARG A 116 -1.52 -1.74 27.23
N ASN A 117 -2.63 -2.21 26.67
CA ASN A 117 -3.93 -1.49 26.63
C ASN A 117 -3.74 -0.01 26.22
N LEU A 118 -3.01 0.22 25.14
CA LEU A 118 -2.61 1.55 24.71
C LEU A 118 -3.82 2.35 24.17
N SER A 119 -3.87 3.64 24.50
CA SER A 119 -4.81 4.55 23.87
C SER A 119 -4.50 4.73 22.37
N PRO A 120 -5.50 5.04 21.51
CA PRO A 120 -5.29 5.24 20.06
C PRO A 120 -4.16 6.23 19.71
N ILE A 121 -4.02 7.29 20.50
CA ILE A 121 -2.98 8.31 20.31
C ILE A 121 -1.57 7.71 20.54
N LYS A 122 -1.40 6.92 21.58
CA LYS A 122 -0.10 6.25 21.85
C LYS A 122 0.27 5.28 20.73
N LEU A 123 -0.74 4.61 20.15
CA LEU A 123 -0.54 3.73 19.00
C LEU A 123 0.01 4.48 17.79
N VAL A 124 -0.58 5.64 17.45
CA VAL A 124 -0.11 6.49 16.33
C VAL A 124 1.33 6.95 16.58
N ILE A 125 1.65 7.43 17.79
CA ILE A 125 3.02 7.88 18.13
C ILE A 125 4.03 6.72 18.00
N MET A 126 3.68 5.52 18.48
CA MET A 126 4.53 4.34 18.32
C MET A 126 4.71 3.95 16.85
N GLY A 127 3.64 4.04 16.05
CA GLY A 127 3.69 3.80 14.61
C GLY A 127 4.63 4.75 13.89
N ILE A 128 4.53 6.06 14.16
CA ILE A 128 5.42 7.07 13.61
C ILE A 128 6.88 6.80 14.02
N GLY A 129 7.12 6.48 15.29
CA GLY A 129 8.46 6.16 15.78
C GLY A 129 9.04 4.91 15.09
N LEU A 130 8.24 3.84 14.97
CA LEU A 130 8.66 2.63 14.27
C LEU A 130 8.90 2.90 12.78
N GLY A 131 8.05 3.70 12.14
CA GLY A 131 8.22 4.13 10.75
C GLY A 131 9.52 4.92 10.55
N ALA A 132 9.84 5.85 11.44
CA ALA A 132 11.08 6.60 11.38
C ALA A 132 12.32 5.70 11.52
N ILE A 133 12.29 4.73 12.43
CA ILE A 133 13.37 3.75 12.61
C ILE A 133 13.53 2.89 11.35
N THR A 134 12.44 2.35 10.82
CA THR A 134 12.49 1.49 9.63
C THR A 134 12.99 2.23 8.40
N ILE A 135 12.57 3.48 8.18
CA ILE A 135 13.05 4.33 7.08
C ILE A 135 14.53 4.67 7.28
N SER A 136 14.97 4.95 8.51
CA SER A 136 16.37 5.24 8.79
C SER A 136 17.28 4.04 8.51
N ILE A 137 16.87 2.84 8.90
CA ILE A 137 17.59 1.60 8.59
C ILE A 137 17.64 1.38 7.08
N ALA A 138 16.52 1.55 6.38
CA ALA A 138 16.46 1.39 4.94
C ALA A 138 17.37 2.38 4.21
N THR A 139 17.38 3.66 4.63
CA THR A 139 18.26 4.69 4.04
C THR A 139 19.74 4.38 4.27
N ALA A 140 20.12 3.85 5.45
CA ALA A 140 21.47 3.41 5.70
C ALA A 140 21.88 2.24 4.80
N LEU A 141 21.01 1.27 4.58
CA LEU A 141 21.23 0.15 3.65
C LEU A 141 21.36 0.62 2.21
N PHE A 142 20.52 1.54 1.75
CA PHE A 142 20.63 2.12 0.42
C PHE A 142 21.94 2.89 0.23
N SER A 143 22.37 3.63 1.26
CA SER A 143 23.66 4.32 1.25
C SER A 143 24.81 3.34 1.14
N TYR A 144 24.76 2.23 1.84
CA TYR A 144 25.74 1.13 1.71
C TYR A 144 25.74 0.52 0.30
N ALA A 145 24.56 0.32 -0.27
CA ALA A 145 24.37 -0.19 -1.64
C ALA A 145 24.79 0.81 -2.74
N ARG A 146 25.21 2.04 -2.40
CA ARG A 146 25.55 3.12 -3.33
C ARG A 146 24.42 3.44 -4.32
N VAL A 147 23.17 3.33 -3.89
CA VAL A 147 22.00 3.69 -4.69
C VAL A 147 21.93 5.20 -4.79
N PHE A 148 21.80 5.73 -6.02
CA PHE A 148 21.72 7.18 -6.25
C PHE A 148 20.46 7.79 -5.60
N SER A 149 20.60 9.01 -5.11
CA SER A 149 19.52 9.73 -4.39
C SER A 149 18.21 9.86 -5.16
N THR A 150 18.26 9.97 -6.48
CA THR A 150 17.08 10.01 -7.35
C THR A 150 16.30 8.70 -7.35
N GLN A 151 16.99 7.56 -7.30
CA GLN A 151 16.34 6.25 -7.19
C GLN A 151 15.72 6.05 -5.81
N LEU A 152 16.37 6.55 -4.77
CA LEU A 152 15.84 6.55 -3.40
C LEU A 152 14.51 7.28 -3.28
N LEU A 153 14.41 8.48 -3.87
CA LEU A 153 13.18 9.25 -3.87
C LEU A 153 12.04 8.50 -4.56
N GLY A 154 12.32 7.80 -5.66
CA GLY A 154 11.35 6.95 -6.35
C GLY A 154 10.91 5.74 -5.52
N LEU A 155 11.81 5.15 -4.75
CA LEU A 155 11.52 3.97 -3.91
C LEU A 155 10.75 4.36 -2.63
N ILE A 156 11.12 5.46 -1.98
CA ILE A 156 10.46 5.93 -0.75
C ILE A 156 9.15 6.64 -1.07
N GLY A 157 9.12 7.47 -2.10
CA GLY A 157 7.94 8.23 -2.51
C GLY A 157 6.92 7.40 -3.32
N GLY A 158 7.33 6.21 -3.78
CA GLY A 158 6.55 5.37 -4.69
C GLY A 158 6.67 5.80 -6.15
N SER A 159 6.88 4.84 -7.04
CA SER A 159 6.94 5.06 -8.48
C SER A 159 6.30 3.91 -9.23
N PHE A 160 5.45 4.24 -10.19
CA PHE A 160 4.81 3.26 -11.07
C PHE A 160 5.52 3.12 -12.43
N THR A 161 6.70 3.73 -12.59
CA THR A 161 7.41 3.78 -13.89
C THR A 161 7.81 2.40 -14.41
N THR A 162 8.12 1.46 -13.52
CA THR A 162 8.51 0.08 -13.85
C THR A 162 7.36 -0.92 -13.78
N SER A 163 6.13 -0.46 -13.52
CA SER A 163 4.97 -1.33 -13.41
C SER A 163 4.53 -1.85 -14.77
N GLY A 164 4.32 -3.17 -14.85
CA GLY A 164 3.82 -3.87 -16.03
C GLY A 164 2.61 -4.74 -15.70
N TRP A 165 2.16 -5.53 -16.68
CA TRP A 165 1.01 -6.44 -16.54
C TRP A 165 1.14 -7.44 -15.39
N ASN A 166 2.37 -7.93 -15.13
CA ASN A 166 2.62 -8.85 -14.01
C ASN A 166 2.31 -8.19 -12.66
N SER A 167 2.73 -6.91 -12.49
CA SER A 167 2.43 -6.13 -11.28
C SER A 167 0.93 -5.88 -11.14
N PHE A 168 0.25 -5.57 -12.25
CA PHE A 168 -1.19 -5.36 -12.28
C PHE A 168 -1.96 -6.61 -11.84
N MET A 169 -1.66 -7.77 -12.43
CA MET A 169 -2.33 -9.04 -12.08
C MET A 169 -2.09 -9.44 -10.62
N PHE A 170 -0.84 -9.30 -10.16
CA PHE A 170 -0.53 -9.58 -8.76
C PHE A 170 -1.31 -8.68 -7.79
N LEU A 171 -1.36 -7.39 -8.08
CA LEU A 171 -2.08 -6.42 -7.25
C LEU A 171 -3.59 -6.64 -7.30
N LEU A 172 -4.13 -7.00 -8.48
CA LEU A 172 -5.55 -7.33 -8.65
C LEU A 172 -5.97 -8.52 -7.79
N ILE A 173 -5.17 -9.58 -7.78
CA ILE A 173 -5.41 -10.76 -6.95
C ILE A 173 -5.34 -10.39 -5.47
N THR A 174 -4.32 -9.63 -5.10
CA THR A 174 -4.10 -9.22 -3.70
C THR A 174 -5.25 -8.35 -3.18
N ILE A 175 -5.67 -7.34 -3.95
CA ILE A 175 -6.79 -6.47 -3.53
C ILE A 175 -8.11 -7.24 -3.47
N SER A 176 -8.36 -8.14 -4.42
CA SER A 176 -9.58 -8.97 -4.43
C SER A 176 -9.64 -9.86 -3.21
N LEU A 177 -8.53 -10.48 -2.83
CA LEU A 177 -8.42 -11.30 -1.62
C LEU A 177 -8.63 -10.47 -0.35
N CYS A 178 -7.97 -9.33 -0.25
CA CYS A 178 -8.11 -8.41 0.89
C CYS A 178 -9.54 -7.86 1.00
N ALA A 179 -10.16 -7.47 -0.11
CA ALA A 179 -11.54 -7.01 -0.14
C ALA A 179 -12.51 -8.11 0.28
N PHE A 180 -12.31 -9.33 -0.19
CA PHE A 180 -13.12 -10.48 0.21
C PHE A 180 -13.02 -10.75 1.72
N ILE A 181 -11.80 -10.80 2.27
CA ILE A 181 -11.58 -10.97 3.72
C ILE A 181 -12.25 -9.83 4.50
N THR A 182 -12.13 -8.60 4.02
CA THR A 182 -12.75 -7.44 4.67
C THR A 182 -14.28 -7.54 4.68
N LEU A 183 -14.89 -7.97 3.57
CA LEU A 183 -16.33 -8.19 3.48
C LEU A 183 -16.80 -9.27 4.44
N VAL A 184 -16.09 -10.38 4.56
CA VAL A 184 -16.41 -11.46 5.50
C VAL A 184 -16.27 -10.99 6.95
N LEU A 185 -15.29 -10.14 7.26
CA LEU A 185 -15.07 -9.61 8.60
C LEU A 185 -15.93 -8.37 8.92
N SER A 186 -16.57 -7.76 7.91
CA SER A 186 -17.30 -6.49 8.07
C SER A 186 -18.40 -6.56 9.12
N SER A 187 -19.14 -7.67 9.21
CA SER A 187 -20.16 -7.90 10.22
C SER A 187 -19.61 -7.88 11.66
N LYS A 188 -18.41 -8.41 11.87
CA LYS A 188 -17.73 -8.39 13.18
C LYS A 188 -17.20 -7.00 13.52
N LEU A 189 -16.72 -6.26 12.52
CA LEU A 189 -16.24 -4.89 12.69
C LEU A 189 -17.38 -3.92 13.04
N GLN A 190 -18.57 -4.09 12.48
CA GLN A 190 -19.75 -3.31 12.83
C GLN A 190 -20.16 -3.51 14.30
N VAL A 191 -20.09 -4.71 14.81
CA VAL A 191 -20.39 -5.00 16.22
C VAL A 191 -19.41 -4.30 17.17
N ILE A 192 -18.14 -4.18 16.78
CA ILE A 192 -17.13 -3.48 17.60
C ILE A 192 -17.39 -1.96 17.63
N THR A 193 -17.91 -1.38 16.56
CA THR A 193 -18.24 0.06 16.52
C THR A 193 -19.52 0.41 17.26
N LEU A 194 -20.52 -0.50 17.26
CA LEU A 194 -21.81 -0.31 17.92
C LEU A 194 -21.79 -0.66 19.42
N GLY A 195 -20.86 -1.50 19.86
CA GLY A 195 -20.88 -2.13 21.18
C GLY A 195 -20.73 -1.21 22.40
N ASP A 196 -20.28 0.03 22.26
CA ASP A 196 -20.14 0.96 23.40
C ASP A 196 -21.36 1.88 23.59
N THR A 197 -22.12 2.12 22.54
CA THR A 197 -23.34 2.97 22.62
C THR A 197 -24.48 2.19 23.27
N ASP A 198 -24.61 0.92 22.93
CA ASP A 198 -25.64 0.06 23.48
C ASP A 198 -25.39 -0.36 24.95
N ARG A 199 -24.15 -0.53 25.37
CA ARG A 199 -23.78 -0.81 26.75
C ARG A 199 -24.09 0.37 27.68
N LYS A 200 -24.01 1.60 27.20
CA LYS A 200 -24.40 2.78 27.99
C LYS A 200 -25.90 2.96 28.09
N SER A 201 -26.65 2.70 27.02
CA SER A 201 -28.11 2.81 27.03
C SER A 201 -28.76 1.74 27.90
N THR A 202 -28.25 0.52 27.91
CA THR A 202 -28.78 -0.58 28.72
C THR A 202 -28.50 -0.41 30.22
N ARG A 203 -27.41 0.24 30.62
CA ARG A 203 -27.08 0.53 32.01
C ARG A 203 -27.92 1.69 32.61
N LEU A 204 -28.31 2.65 31.76
CA LEU A 204 -29.17 3.77 32.21
C LEU A 204 -30.63 3.35 32.44
N ASN A 205 -31.09 2.27 31.80
CA ASN A 205 -32.47 1.80 31.94
C ASN A 205 -32.68 0.83 33.12
N SER A 206 -31.61 0.36 33.77
CA SER A 206 -31.71 -0.53 34.94
C SER A 206 -31.64 0.18 36.30
N SER A 207 -31.49 1.51 36.34
CA SER A 207 -31.39 2.29 37.58
C SER A 207 -32.68 3.02 37.98
N HIS A 208 -33.79 2.74 37.29
CA HIS A 208 -35.08 3.36 37.57
C HIS A 208 -36.16 2.37 38.07
N TRP A 209 -35.77 1.24 38.63
CA TRP A 209 -36.71 0.34 39.31
C TRP A 209 -36.27 0.08 40.74
#